data_517dccfc4e3f103ea54cd87075cd04b0
#
_entry.id   517dccfc4e3f103ea54cd87075cd04b0
#
_cell.length_a   1.000
_cell.length_b   1.000
_cell.length_c   1.000
_cell.angle_alpha   90.00
_cell.angle_beta   90.00
_cell.angle_gamma   90.00
#
_symmetry.space_group_name_H-M   'P 1'
#
loop_
_entity.id
_entity.type
_entity.pdbx_description
1 polymer ?
#
loop_
_entity_poly.entity_id
_entity_poly.type
_entity_poly.pdbx_seq_one_letter_code
_entity_poly.pdbx_strand_id
1 'polypeptide(L)'
;MREAGEQSYHYGVIGRAIELIDAGGEDLGLAELAAHMNMSPAHFQRVFSAWVGVSPKRYQQYLRLGHAKSLLQERFSTLETAHAVGLSGSGRLHDLFLRWEAMSPGEYARKGAGLTIRWGWFDSPFGLALVMGTEKGICGLAFAAETGAEPTLADMRARWPNADYVEDPMMLRPLAEAIFAQKGEAALHMMGAPLQIKVWEALLRIPSGHVTTYSELARAIDNPRAVRAVGTAVGKNPMSWLIPCHRVLRKGGDIGGYHWGVPVKRAMLAFEAARDDSAPEKEADFPAVTGEAEETGRQTA
;
A
#
# COMPACT_ATOMS: atom_id res chain seq x y z
N MET A 1 -3.46 10.32 -23.95
CA MET A 1 -3.53 8.95 -24.53
C MET A 1 -2.17 8.31 -24.76
N ARG A 2 -1.10 9.00 -25.18
CA ARG A 2 0.24 8.39 -25.35
C ARG A 2 0.90 8.06 -24.00
N GLU A 3 0.82 8.91 -23.01
CA GLU A 3 1.44 8.70 -21.67
C GLU A 3 0.83 7.54 -20.88
N ALA A 4 -0.48 7.32 -20.96
CA ALA A 4 -1.16 6.22 -20.26
C ALA A 4 -0.77 4.85 -20.87
N GLY A 5 -0.65 4.75 -22.18
CA GLY A 5 -0.18 3.52 -22.85
C GLY A 5 1.30 3.22 -22.55
N GLU A 6 2.12 4.25 -22.39
CA GLU A 6 3.52 4.12 -22.01
C GLU A 6 3.69 3.63 -20.57
N GLN A 7 2.89 4.11 -19.62
CA GLN A 7 2.91 3.66 -18.23
C GLN A 7 2.47 2.20 -18.10
N SER A 8 1.42 1.77 -18.79
CA SER A 8 0.97 0.37 -18.80
C SER A 8 2.01 -0.56 -19.44
N TYR A 9 2.67 -0.12 -20.50
CA TYR A 9 3.78 -0.86 -21.10
C TYR A 9 4.96 -0.99 -20.14
N HIS A 10 5.35 0.08 -19.47
CA HIS A 10 6.43 0.08 -18.49
C HIS A 10 6.11 -0.83 -17.31
N TYR A 11 4.86 -0.90 -16.83
CA TYR A 11 4.46 -1.85 -15.81
C TYR A 11 4.73 -3.30 -16.23
N GLY A 12 4.28 -3.68 -17.44
CA GLY A 12 4.51 -5.04 -17.95
C GLY A 12 5.99 -5.40 -18.07
N VAL A 13 6.85 -4.44 -18.39
CA VAL A 13 8.30 -4.58 -18.41
C VAL A 13 8.85 -4.76 -16.99
N ILE A 14 8.43 -3.89 -16.06
CA ILE A 14 8.90 -3.91 -14.68
C ILE A 14 8.42 -5.16 -13.95
N GLY A 15 7.16 -5.56 -14.12
CA GLY A 15 6.60 -6.79 -13.54
C GLY A 15 7.41 -8.02 -13.95
N ARG A 16 7.67 -8.18 -15.25
CA ARG A 16 8.52 -9.28 -15.75
C ARG A 16 9.96 -9.22 -15.23
N ALA A 17 10.53 -8.02 -15.10
CA ALA A 17 11.87 -7.89 -14.53
C ALA A 17 11.91 -8.29 -13.06
N ILE A 18 10.90 -7.93 -12.28
CA ILE A 18 10.74 -8.33 -10.88
C ILE A 18 10.59 -9.85 -10.75
N GLU A 19 9.74 -10.47 -11.58
CA GLU A 19 9.56 -11.93 -11.61
C GLU A 19 10.86 -12.66 -11.94
N LEU A 20 11.62 -12.17 -12.93
CA LEU A 20 12.91 -12.74 -13.29
C LEU A 20 13.93 -12.63 -12.15
N ILE A 21 13.98 -11.49 -11.48
CA ILE A 21 14.85 -11.28 -10.32
C ILE A 21 14.47 -12.22 -9.18
N ASP A 22 13.17 -12.43 -8.94
CA ASP A 22 12.68 -13.33 -7.90
C ASP A 22 12.92 -14.81 -8.21
N ALA A 23 12.75 -15.22 -9.47
CA ALA A 23 12.92 -16.61 -9.91
C ALA A 23 14.39 -17.02 -10.06
N GLY A 24 15.24 -16.06 -10.30
CA GLY A 24 16.58 -16.31 -10.83
C GLY A 24 17.65 -16.62 -9.80
N GLY A 25 17.42 -16.75 -8.49
CA GLY A 25 18.42 -17.17 -7.46
C GLY A 25 19.87 -16.68 -7.62
N GLU A 26 20.28 -16.24 -8.77
CA GLU A 26 21.60 -15.75 -9.19
C GLU A 26 21.54 -14.26 -9.60
N ASP A 27 22.71 -13.59 -9.59
CA ASP A 27 22.89 -12.17 -9.92
C ASP A 27 22.69 -11.95 -11.42
N LEU A 28 21.44 -11.80 -11.88
CA LEU A 28 21.21 -11.36 -13.25
C LEU A 28 21.77 -9.94 -13.42
N GLY A 29 22.75 -9.81 -14.30
CA GLY A 29 23.34 -8.53 -14.63
C GLY A 29 22.33 -7.58 -15.30
N LEU A 30 22.62 -6.27 -15.25
CA LEU A 30 21.78 -5.26 -15.91
C LEU A 30 21.56 -5.58 -17.41
N ALA A 31 22.62 -6.06 -18.09
CA ALA A 31 22.54 -6.40 -19.50
C ALA A 31 21.62 -7.59 -19.77
N GLU A 32 21.64 -8.60 -18.90
CA GLU A 32 20.78 -9.80 -19.01
C GLU A 32 19.32 -9.45 -18.76
N LEU A 33 19.04 -8.69 -17.70
CA LEU A 33 17.69 -8.21 -17.43
C LEU A 33 17.14 -7.37 -18.59
N ALA A 34 17.97 -6.47 -19.13
CA ALA A 34 17.57 -5.64 -20.27
C ALA A 34 17.31 -6.48 -21.53
N ALA A 35 18.13 -7.52 -21.79
CA ALA A 35 17.93 -8.43 -22.91
C ALA A 35 16.61 -9.20 -22.81
N HIS A 36 16.24 -9.69 -21.63
CA HIS A 36 14.94 -10.34 -21.41
C HIS A 36 13.75 -9.41 -21.63
N MET A 37 13.95 -8.10 -21.45
CA MET A 37 12.93 -7.07 -21.69
C MET A 37 12.97 -6.52 -23.12
N ASN A 38 13.84 -7.05 -24.00
CA ASN A 38 14.09 -6.53 -25.35
C ASN A 38 14.46 -5.03 -25.35
N MET A 39 15.28 -4.60 -24.38
CA MET A 39 15.70 -3.22 -24.19
C MET A 39 17.21 -3.11 -24.17
N SER A 40 17.76 -1.92 -24.48
CA SER A 40 19.15 -1.62 -24.15
C SER A 40 19.33 -1.47 -22.64
N PRO A 41 20.49 -1.83 -22.07
CA PRO A 41 20.76 -1.69 -20.64
C PRO A 41 20.50 -0.28 -20.09
N ALA A 42 20.90 0.75 -20.83
CA ALA A 42 20.70 2.13 -20.44
C ALA A 42 19.22 2.55 -20.46
N HIS A 43 18.44 2.05 -21.42
CA HIS A 43 17.00 2.32 -21.49
C HIS A 43 16.25 1.59 -20.38
N PHE A 44 16.54 0.30 -20.19
CA PHE A 44 15.96 -0.49 -19.11
C PHE A 44 16.24 0.12 -17.73
N GLN A 45 17.50 0.50 -17.45
CA GLN A 45 17.86 1.14 -16.20
C GLN A 45 17.09 2.44 -15.96
N ARG A 46 16.93 3.29 -16.98
CA ARG A 46 16.15 4.53 -16.85
C ARG A 46 14.68 4.25 -16.55
N VAL A 47 14.06 3.34 -17.32
CA VAL A 47 12.65 2.97 -17.12
C VAL A 47 12.44 2.36 -15.75
N PHE A 48 13.30 1.40 -15.36
CA PHE A 48 13.22 0.75 -14.07
C PHE A 48 13.41 1.75 -12.93
N SER A 49 14.46 2.59 -12.98
CA SER A 49 14.74 3.56 -11.92
C SER A 49 13.70 4.69 -11.85
N ALA A 50 13.14 5.11 -12.98
CA ALA A 50 12.06 6.10 -13.01
C ALA A 50 10.78 5.55 -12.37
N TRP A 51 10.54 4.25 -12.50
CA TRP A 51 9.33 3.61 -12.03
C TRP A 51 9.46 3.08 -10.60
N VAL A 52 10.57 2.39 -10.29
CA VAL A 52 10.82 1.78 -8.97
C VAL A 52 11.49 2.76 -8.00
N GLY A 53 12.15 3.81 -8.53
CA GLY A 53 12.88 4.82 -7.75
C GLY A 53 14.33 4.44 -7.45
N VAL A 54 14.71 3.17 -7.62
CA VAL A 54 16.09 2.67 -7.42
C VAL A 54 16.57 1.89 -8.62
N SER A 55 17.91 1.72 -8.76
CA SER A 55 18.47 0.91 -9.84
C SER A 55 18.10 -0.57 -9.71
N PRO A 56 18.03 -1.33 -10.84
CA PRO A 56 17.77 -2.77 -10.80
C PRO A 56 18.70 -3.54 -9.85
N LYS A 57 20.00 -3.17 -9.82
CA LYS A 57 20.98 -3.76 -8.92
C LYS A 57 20.65 -3.52 -7.44
N ARG A 58 20.24 -2.29 -7.09
CA ARG A 58 19.85 -1.95 -5.71
C ARG A 58 18.57 -2.68 -5.32
N TYR A 59 17.62 -2.78 -6.23
CA TYR A 59 16.39 -3.57 -6.01
C TYR A 59 16.70 -5.06 -5.75
N GLN A 60 17.63 -5.68 -6.53
CA GLN A 60 18.11 -7.04 -6.28
C GLN A 60 18.71 -7.20 -4.89
N GLN A 61 19.52 -6.23 -4.44
CA GLN A 61 20.09 -6.24 -3.10
C GLN A 61 19.01 -6.22 -2.01
N TYR A 62 17.96 -5.43 -2.18
CA TYR A 62 16.83 -5.40 -1.24
C TYR A 62 16.10 -6.75 -1.16
N LEU A 63 15.92 -7.43 -2.28
CA LEU A 63 15.27 -8.75 -2.31
C LEU A 63 16.13 -9.83 -1.64
N ARG A 64 17.47 -9.80 -1.81
CA ARG A 64 18.40 -10.82 -1.29
C ARG A 64 18.63 -10.72 0.21
N LEU A 65 18.75 -9.52 0.75
CA LEU A 65 19.05 -9.30 2.17
C LEU A 65 17.92 -9.71 3.11
N GLY A 66 16.88 -10.41 2.60
CA GLY A 66 15.69 -10.65 3.41
C GLY A 66 15.13 -9.31 3.90
N HIS A 67 15.07 -8.34 3.00
CA HIS A 67 14.74 -6.94 3.28
C HIS A 67 13.46 -6.78 4.10
N ALA A 68 12.49 -7.70 3.93
CA ALA A 68 11.35 -7.80 4.80
C ALA A 68 11.77 -8.04 6.28
N LYS A 69 12.86 -8.76 6.53
CA LYS A 69 13.40 -9.00 7.89
C LYS A 69 14.07 -7.76 8.46
N SER A 70 14.86 -7.03 7.67
CA SER A 70 15.50 -5.77 8.11
C SER A 70 14.46 -4.67 8.31
N LEU A 71 13.48 -4.53 7.42
CA LEU A 71 12.34 -3.64 7.61
C LEU A 71 11.59 -3.95 8.90
N LEU A 72 11.38 -5.23 9.22
CA LEU A 72 10.76 -5.64 10.47
C LEU A 72 11.63 -5.31 11.70
N GLN A 73 12.94 -5.43 11.63
CA GLN A 73 13.85 -5.18 12.75
C GLN A 73 14.08 -3.70 13.03
N GLU A 74 14.19 -2.88 12.01
CA GLU A 74 14.51 -1.45 12.12
C GLU A 74 13.29 -0.55 12.37
N ARG A 75 12.09 -0.99 12.00
CA ARG A 75 10.90 -0.12 11.92
C ARG A 75 9.73 -0.50 12.83
N PHE A 76 9.89 -1.52 13.69
CA PHE A 76 8.84 -1.92 14.65
C PHE A 76 8.53 -0.86 15.72
N SER A 77 9.50 -0.02 16.07
CA SER A 77 9.32 1.00 17.10
C SER A 77 8.34 2.13 16.70
N THR A 78 8.09 2.29 15.42
CA THR A 78 7.26 3.39 14.92
C THR A 78 5.74 3.13 14.98
N LEU A 79 5.32 1.87 15.02
CA LEU A 79 3.88 1.56 15.16
C LEU A 79 3.38 1.87 16.58
N GLU A 80 4.19 1.62 17.61
CA GLU A 80 3.88 1.99 19.01
C GLU A 80 3.81 3.51 19.18
N THR A 81 4.68 4.26 18.49
CA THR A 81 4.69 5.73 18.56
C THR A 81 3.48 6.35 17.84
N ALA A 82 3.02 5.74 16.74
CA ALA A 82 1.82 6.18 16.01
C ALA A 82 0.51 5.97 16.81
N HIS A 83 0.50 5.02 17.76
CA HIS A 83 -0.63 4.81 18.67
C HIS A 83 -0.84 5.97 19.66
N ALA A 84 0.21 6.73 19.96
CA ALA A 84 0.15 7.83 20.95
C ALA A 84 -0.49 9.11 20.36
N VAL A 85 -0.61 9.24 19.05
CA VAL A 85 -1.22 10.41 18.39
C VAL A 85 -2.60 10.00 17.86
N GLY A 86 -3.64 10.28 18.64
CA GLY A 86 -5.04 10.00 18.32
C GLY A 86 -5.51 10.70 17.04
N LEU A 87 -5.28 10.10 15.88
CA LEU A 87 -5.80 10.55 14.60
C LEU A 87 -7.12 9.79 14.31
N SER A 88 -8.23 10.37 14.72
CA SER A 88 -9.56 9.92 14.32
C SER A 88 -9.86 10.36 12.89
N GLY A 89 -10.06 9.41 11.98
CA GLY A 89 -10.72 9.63 10.69
C GLY A 89 -9.88 10.28 9.58
N SER A 90 -8.56 10.45 9.75
CA SER A 90 -7.68 11.01 8.70
C SER A 90 -6.29 10.37 8.69
N GLY A 91 -5.67 10.32 7.54
CA GLY A 91 -4.33 9.79 7.32
C GLY A 91 -3.66 10.38 6.09
N ARG A 92 -2.45 9.93 5.77
CA ARG A 92 -1.75 10.33 4.55
C ARG A 92 -1.18 9.11 3.83
N LEU A 93 -1.32 9.11 2.51
CA LEU A 93 -0.58 8.27 1.60
C LEU A 93 0.40 9.18 0.84
N HIS A 94 1.61 9.30 1.33
CA HIS A 94 2.57 10.29 0.84
C HIS A 94 1.97 11.71 0.96
N ASP A 95 1.82 12.46 -0.14
CA ASP A 95 1.22 13.80 -0.17
C ASP A 95 -0.30 13.78 -0.39
N LEU A 96 -0.92 12.59 -0.51
CA LEU A 96 -2.37 12.43 -0.62
C LEU A 96 -2.99 12.37 0.76
N PHE A 97 -3.84 13.35 1.08
CA PHE A 97 -4.61 13.36 2.31
C PHE A 97 -5.84 12.47 2.17
N LEU A 98 -5.99 11.50 3.07
CA LEU A 98 -7.12 10.56 3.09
C LEU A 98 -8.09 10.93 4.21
N ARG A 99 -9.37 11.05 3.85
CA ARG A 99 -10.49 11.09 4.80
C ARG A 99 -11.35 9.85 4.57
N TRP A 100 -11.97 9.32 5.61
CA TRP A 100 -12.86 8.17 5.46
C TRP A 100 -14.10 8.26 6.29
N GLU A 101 -15.16 7.63 5.77
CA GLU A 101 -16.39 7.33 6.45
C GLU A 101 -16.66 5.83 6.37
N ALA A 102 -16.99 5.22 7.49
CA ALA A 102 -17.36 3.81 7.54
C ALA A 102 -18.87 3.65 7.39
N MET A 103 -19.31 2.61 6.66
CA MET A 103 -20.72 2.25 6.63
C MET A 103 -21.18 1.72 7.99
N SER A 104 -22.44 1.98 8.33
CA SER A 104 -23.05 1.42 9.53
C SER A 104 -23.29 -0.09 9.41
N PRO A 105 -23.42 -0.82 10.55
CA PRO A 105 -23.77 -2.24 10.50
C PRO A 105 -25.09 -2.54 9.77
N GLY A 106 -26.06 -1.62 9.84
CA GLY A 106 -27.32 -1.74 9.13
C GLY A 106 -27.17 -1.60 7.60
N GLU A 107 -26.31 -0.71 7.13
CA GLU A 107 -25.98 -0.59 5.69
C GLU A 107 -25.24 -1.84 5.21
N TYR A 108 -24.30 -2.36 6.00
CA TYR A 108 -23.59 -3.60 5.71
C TYR A 108 -24.54 -4.79 5.55
N ALA A 109 -25.52 -4.93 6.44
CA ALA A 109 -26.49 -6.02 6.41
C ALA A 109 -27.36 -6.01 5.13
N ARG A 110 -27.61 -4.83 4.54
CA ARG A 110 -28.33 -4.69 3.26
C ARG A 110 -27.53 -5.09 2.02
N LYS A 111 -26.25 -5.43 2.17
CA LYS A 111 -25.35 -5.91 1.09
C LYS A 111 -25.30 -4.98 -0.13
N GLY A 112 -25.33 -3.67 0.11
CA GLY A 112 -25.25 -2.65 -0.93
C GLY A 112 -26.60 -2.20 -1.51
N ALA A 113 -27.75 -2.69 -1.01
CA ALA A 113 -29.04 -2.23 -1.50
C ALA A 113 -29.22 -0.71 -1.30
N GLY A 114 -29.57 -0.03 -2.38
CA GLY A 114 -29.72 1.43 -2.44
C GLY A 114 -28.40 2.19 -2.66
N LEU A 115 -27.28 1.50 -2.89
CA LEU A 115 -26.02 2.13 -3.28
C LEU A 115 -25.84 2.07 -4.80
N THR A 116 -25.50 3.20 -5.40
CA THR A 116 -24.96 3.26 -6.76
C THR A 116 -23.44 3.29 -6.68
N ILE A 117 -22.78 2.25 -7.19
CA ILE A 117 -21.35 2.14 -7.27
C ILE A 117 -20.92 2.43 -8.71
N ARG A 118 -20.24 3.54 -8.92
CA ARG A 118 -19.62 3.89 -10.20
C ARG A 118 -18.27 3.20 -10.28
N TRP A 119 -17.87 2.74 -11.48
CA TRP A 119 -16.61 2.06 -11.67
C TRP A 119 -15.97 2.43 -13.01
N GLY A 120 -14.65 2.25 -13.08
CA GLY A 120 -13.87 2.46 -14.30
C GLY A 120 -12.48 1.85 -14.19
N TRP A 121 -11.86 1.61 -15.34
CA TRP A 121 -10.51 1.11 -15.49
C TRP A 121 -9.53 2.25 -15.74
N PHE A 122 -8.38 2.20 -15.08
CA PHE A 122 -7.33 3.23 -15.16
C PHE A 122 -5.95 2.57 -15.19
N ASP A 123 -5.05 3.15 -15.96
CA ASP A 123 -3.63 2.78 -15.88
C ASP A 123 -3.04 3.25 -14.55
N SER A 124 -2.20 2.42 -13.95
CA SER A 124 -1.55 2.71 -12.68
C SER A 124 -0.09 2.25 -12.67
N PRO A 125 0.72 2.69 -11.70
CA PRO A 125 2.07 2.17 -11.50
C PRO A 125 2.13 0.64 -11.29
N PHE A 126 1.01 0.02 -10.94
CA PHE A 126 0.90 -1.41 -10.65
C PHE A 126 0.06 -2.18 -11.69
N GLY A 127 -0.07 -1.62 -12.89
CA GLY A 127 -0.87 -2.16 -14.00
C GLY A 127 -2.28 -1.62 -14.04
N LEU A 128 -3.15 -2.32 -14.77
CA LEU A 128 -4.55 -1.93 -14.94
C LEU A 128 -5.28 -2.00 -13.59
N ALA A 129 -5.83 -0.88 -13.15
CA ALA A 129 -6.52 -0.71 -11.89
C ALA A 129 -8.01 -0.45 -12.08
N LEU A 130 -8.84 -1.17 -11.34
CA LEU A 130 -10.26 -0.92 -11.19
C LEU A 130 -10.46 0.07 -10.04
N VAL A 131 -11.06 1.22 -10.32
CA VAL A 131 -11.48 2.20 -9.31
C VAL A 131 -13.00 2.17 -9.19
N MET A 132 -13.49 2.10 -7.96
CA MET A 132 -14.92 2.14 -7.66
C MET A 132 -15.22 3.24 -6.64
N GLY A 133 -16.34 3.95 -6.83
CA GLY A 133 -16.76 5.04 -5.96
C GLY A 133 -18.25 5.10 -5.76
N THR A 134 -18.65 5.60 -4.60
CA THR A 134 -20.01 6.02 -4.25
C THR A 134 -20.06 7.54 -4.10
N GLU A 135 -21.21 8.11 -3.78
CA GLU A 135 -21.34 9.54 -3.43
C GLU A 135 -20.49 9.94 -2.21
N LYS A 136 -20.19 8.98 -1.32
CA LYS A 136 -19.38 9.20 -0.11
C LYS A 136 -17.87 9.13 -0.36
N GLY A 137 -17.44 8.62 -1.52
CA GLY A 137 -16.02 8.49 -1.89
C GLY A 137 -15.67 7.15 -2.51
N ILE A 138 -14.36 6.89 -2.61
CA ILE A 138 -13.81 5.64 -3.13
C ILE A 138 -14.21 4.48 -2.21
N CYS A 139 -14.78 3.43 -2.80
CA CYS A 139 -15.19 2.22 -2.08
C CYS A 139 -14.50 0.95 -2.62
N GLY A 140 -13.75 1.06 -3.72
CA GLY A 140 -13.00 -0.05 -4.28
C GLY A 140 -11.78 0.42 -5.07
N LEU A 141 -10.67 -0.31 -4.91
CA LEU A 141 -9.46 -0.19 -5.72
C LEU A 141 -8.80 -1.58 -5.80
N ALA A 142 -8.72 -2.11 -7.00
CA ALA A 142 -8.25 -3.46 -7.30
C ALA A 142 -7.31 -3.46 -8.50
N PHE A 143 -6.47 -4.50 -8.63
CA PHE A 143 -5.48 -4.59 -9.70
C PHE A 143 -5.71 -5.86 -10.51
N ALA A 144 -5.71 -5.72 -11.85
CA ALA A 144 -6.04 -6.80 -12.77
C ALA A 144 -4.80 -7.49 -13.39
N ALA A 145 -3.60 -7.07 -13.03
CA ALA A 145 -2.37 -7.55 -13.67
C ALA A 145 -2.21 -9.08 -13.62
N GLU A 146 -2.55 -9.70 -12.48
CA GLU A 146 -2.39 -11.15 -12.27
C GLU A 146 -3.70 -11.91 -12.52
N THR A 147 -4.84 -11.29 -12.26
CA THR A 147 -6.15 -11.95 -12.28
C THR A 147 -6.92 -11.73 -13.57
N GLY A 148 -6.59 -10.69 -14.32
CA GLY A 148 -7.35 -10.24 -15.48
C GLY A 148 -8.52 -9.30 -15.11
N ALA A 149 -8.98 -8.52 -16.09
CA ALA A 149 -9.98 -7.48 -15.85
C ALA A 149 -11.36 -8.06 -15.45
N GLU A 150 -11.88 -9.02 -16.19
CA GLU A 150 -13.21 -9.59 -15.93
C GLU A 150 -13.31 -10.28 -14.56
N PRO A 151 -12.37 -11.18 -14.16
CA PRO A 151 -12.41 -11.78 -12.82
C PRO A 151 -12.26 -10.75 -11.71
N THR A 152 -11.42 -9.72 -11.89
CA THR A 152 -11.25 -8.64 -10.90
C THR A 152 -12.55 -7.87 -10.69
N LEU A 153 -13.24 -7.49 -11.78
CA LEU A 153 -14.53 -6.81 -11.70
C LEU A 153 -15.60 -7.70 -11.06
N ALA A 154 -15.64 -8.98 -11.41
CA ALA A 154 -16.58 -9.95 -10.85
C ALA A 154 -16.37 -10.13 -9.34
N ASP A 155 -15.12 -10.28 -8.88
CA ASP A 155 -14.78 -10.36 -7.44
C ASP A 155 -15.26 -9.11 -6.68
N MET A 156 -15.00 -7.94 -7.23
CA MET A 156 -15.37 -6.68 -6.58
C MET A 156 -16.88 -6.47 -6.52
N ARG A 157 -17.60 -6.85 -7.57
CA ARG A 157 -19.08 -6.81 -7.60
C ARG A 157 -19.72 -7.80 -6.65
N ALA A 158 -19.14 -8.99 -6.49
CA ALA A 158 -19.64 -10.03 -5.59
C ALA A 158 -19.66 -9.60 -4.11
N ARG A 159 -18.92 -8.56 -3.73
CA ARG A 159 -18.87 -8.03 -2.37
C ARG A 159 -20.15 -7.29 -1.99
N TRP A 160 -20.81 -6.66 -2.95
CA TRP A 160 -22.02 -5.86 -2.78
C TRP A 160 -23.06 -6.24 -3.82
N PRO A 161 -23.65 -7.46 -3.72
CA PRO A 161 -24.49 -8.04 -4.77
C PRO A 161 -25.81 -7.30 -4.98
N ASN A 162 -26.23 -6.46 -4.04
CA ASN A 162 -27.47 -5.71 -4.12
C ASN A 162 -27.27 -4.23 -4.50
N ALA A 163 -26.03 -3.82 -4.84
CA ALA A 163 -25.75 -2.47 -5.32
C ALA A 163 -26.01 -2.35 -6.83
N ASP A 164 -26.35 -1.15 -7.28
CA ASP A 164 -26.41 -0.78 -8.68
C ASP A 164 -25.02 -0.39 -9.18
N TYR A 165 -24.56 -0.99 -10.27
CA TYR A 165 -23.23 -0.74 -10.83
C TYR A 165 -23.33 0.03 -12.14
N VAL A 166 -22.66 1.19 -12.20
CA VAL A 166 -22.61 2.06 -13.40
C VAL A 166 -21.16 2.26 -13.81
N GLU A 167 -20.86 1.98 -15.09
CA GLU A 167 -19.57 2.31 -15.66
C GLU A 167 -19.49 3.81 -15.94
N ASP A 168 -18.60 4.51 -15.25
CA ASP A 168 -18.43 5.96 -15.34
C ASP A 168 -16.98 6.37 -15.09
N PRO A 169 -16.08 6.05 -16.02
CA PRO A 169 -14.66 6.39 -15.87
C PRO A 169 -14.42 7.92 -15.90
N MET A 170 -15.31 8.68 -16.53
CA MET A 170 -15.15 10.14 -16.60
C MET A 170 -15.30 10.80 -15.24
N MET A 171 -16.27 10.37 -14.46
CA MET A 171 -16.48 10.88 -13.09
C MET A 171 -15.34 10.47 -12.14
N LEU A 172 -14.76 9.27 -12.34
CA LEU A 172 -13.73 8.72 -11.45
C LEU A 172 -12.32 9.16 -11.83
N ARG A 173 -12.10 9.68 -13.03
CA ARG A 173 -10.76 10.06 -13.53
C ARG A 173 -10.00 11.01 -12.61
N PRO A 174 -10.55 12.12 -12.12
CA PRO A 174 -9.81 13.04 -11.24
C PRO A 174 -9.36 12.34 -9.94
N LEU A 175 -10.19 11.42 -9.42
CA LEU A 175 -9.86 10.65 -8.22
C LEU A 175 -8.75 9.63 -8.51
N ALA A 176 -8.82 8.92 -9.62
CA ALA A 176 -7.78 7.97 -10.03
C ALA A 176 -6.43 8.69 -10.24
N GLU A 177 -6.42 9.84 -10.89
CA GLU A 177 -5.22 10.65 -11.09
C GLU A 177 -4.62 11.11 -9.75
N ALA A 178 -5.43 11.62 -8.81
CA ALA A 178 -4.97 12.00 -7.47
C ALA A 178 -4.39 10.82 -6.70
N ILE A 179 -5.04 9.64 -6.76
CA ILE A 179 -4.59 8.41 -6.09
C ILE A 179 -3.20 7.99 -6.59
N PHE A 180 -3.02 7.90 -7.90
CA PHE A 180 -1.77 7.38 -8.46
C PHE A 180 -0.65 8.43 -8.51
N ALA A 181 -0.99 9.71 -8.61
CA ALA A 181 -0.04 10.80 -8.37
C ALA A 181 0.32 10.96 -6.88
N GLN A 182 -0.47 10.37 -5.98
CA GLN A 182 -0.35 10.50 -4.51
C GLN A 182 -0.38 11.96 -4.04
N LYS A 183 -1.23 12.79 -4.65
CA LYS A 183 -1.35 14.21 -4.35
C LYS A 183 -2.80 14.63 -4.21
N GLY A 184 -3.06 15.60 -3.33
CA GLY A 184 -4.39 16.15 -3.12
C GLY A 184 -5.16 15.48 -1.99
N GLU A 185 -6.44 15.27 -2.18
CA GLU A 185 -7.34 14.66 -1.20
C GLU A 185 -8.16 13.54 -1.84
N ALA A 186 -8.42 12.46 -1.08
CA ALA A 186 -9.36 11.42 -1.44
C ALA A 186 -10.25 11.06 -0.24
N ALA A 187 -11.56 11.00 -0.49
CA ALA A 187 -12.52 10.48 0.47
C ALA A 187 -12.71 8.98 0.23
N LEU A 188 -12.70 8.19 1.30
CA LEU A 188 -12.91 6.75 1.27
C LEU A 188 -14.25 6.42 1.92
N HIS A 189 -15.06 5.60 1.25
CA HIS A 189 -16.25 4.99 1.82
C HIS A 189 -15.91 3.56 2.21
N MET A 190 -15.57 3.33 3.50
CA MET A 190 -15.18 2.01 4.01
C MET A 190 -16.40 1.12 4.22
N MET A 191 -16.63 0.22 3.27
CA MET A 191 -17.76 -0.69 3.22
C MET A 191 -17.33 -2.09 3.72
N GLY A 192 -17.60 -2.38 5.01
CA GLY A 192 -17.19 -3.64 5.64
C GLY A 192 -17.85 -3.93 6.97
N ALA A 193 -17.68 -5.17 7.48
CA ALA A 193 -18.12 -5.55 8.81
C ALA A 193 -17.32 -4.80 9.90
N PRO A 194 -17.84 -4.65 11.13
CA PRO A 194 -17.20 -3.86 12.19
C PRO A 194 -15.73 -4.24 12.46
N LEU A 195 -15.39 -5.54 12.48
CA LEU A 195 -14.00 -5.98 12.65
C LEU A 195 -13.13 -5.59 11.45
N GLN A 196 -13.67 -5.67 10.23
CA GLN A 196 -12.94 -5.26 9.02
C GLN A 196 -12.61 -3.78 9.06
N ILE A 197 -13.58 -2.93 9.43
CA ILE A 197 -13.38 -1.49 9.57
C ILE A 197 -12.25 -1.20 10.56
N LYS A 198 -12.28 -1.80 11.77
CA LYS A 198 -11.20 -1.62 12.76
C LYS A 198 -9.83 -2.02 12.22
N VAL A 199 -9.75 -3.13 11.49
CA VAL A 199 -8.49 -3.60 10.89
C VAL A 199 -8.03 -2.63 9.81
N TRP A 200 -8.92 -2.15 8.95
CA TRP A 200 -8.59 -1.22 7.88
C TRP A 200 -8.18 0.16 8.40
N GLU A 201 -8.81 0.66 9.45
CA GLU A 201 -8.38 1.87 10.17
C GLU A 201 -6.97 1.70 10.77
N ALA A 202 -6.67 0.54 11.34
CA ALA A 202 -5.33 0.25 11.84
C ALA A 202 -4.29 0.17 10.71
N LEU A 203 -4.66 -0.36 9.54
CA LEU A 203 -3.80 -0.35 8.35
C LEU A 203 -3.46 1.06 7.89
N LEU A 204 -4.42 1.99 7.89
CA LEU A 204 -4.20 3.38 7.49
C LEU A 204 -3.19 4.14 8.38
N ARG A 205 -2.91 3.62 9.58
CA ARG A 205 -1.91 4.19 10.50
C ARG A 205 -0.48 3.74 10.19
N ILE A 206 -0.29 2.73 9.34
CA ILE A 206 1.05 2.25 8.96
C ILE A 206 1.63 3.25 7.94
N PRO A 207 2.75 3.92 8.23
CA PRO A 207 3.35 4.88 7.31
C PRO A 207 3.82 4.23 6.00
N SER A 208 3.99 5.03 4.94
CA SER A 208 4.64 4.59 3.70
C SER A 208 6.08 4.14 3.99
N GLY A 209 6.56 3.14 3.28
CA GLY A 209 7.89 2.56 3.49
C GLY A 209 8.03 1.70 4.75
N HIS A 210 6.98 1.58 5.58
CA HIS A 210 6.97 0.76 6.79
C HIS A 210 6.13 -0.50 6.60
N VAL A 211 6.44 -1.53 7.38
CA VAL A 211 5.71 -2.80 7.36
C VAL A 211 5.33 -3.24 8.78
N THR A 212 4.35 -4.11 8.89
CA THR A 212 3.90 -4.71 10.15
C THR A 212 3.61 -6.19 9.97
N THR A 213 3.24 -6.89 11.04
CA THR A 213 2.78 -8.27 10.96
C THR A 213 1.30 -8.39 11.34
N TYR A 214 0.66 -9.51 10.94
CA TYR A 214 -0.71 -9.81 11.36
C TYR A 214 -0.87 -9.85 12.88
N SER A 215 0.17 -10.28 13.60
CA SER A 215 0.15 -10.32 15.06
C SER A 215 0.21 -8.92 15.70
N GLU A 216 1.05 -8.04 15.15
CA GLU A 216 1.10 -6.64 15.61
C GLU A 216 -0.21 -5.91 15.30
N LEU A 217 -0.77 -6.12 14.10
CA LEU A 217 -2.05 -5.54 13.73
C LEU A 217 -3.18 -6.03 14.67
N ALA A 218 -3.16 -7.31 15.08
CA ALA A 218 -4.10 -7.85 16.06
C ALA A 218 -3.97 -7.20 17.44
N ARG A 219 -2.75 -6.88 17.88
CA ARG A 219 -2.51 -6.10 19.11
C ARG A 219 -3.00 -4.67 18.95
N ALA A 220 -2.73 -4.04 17.80
CA ALA A 220 -3.12 -2.66 17.51
C ALA A 220 -4.64 -2.41 17.55
N ILE A 221 -5.45 -3.46 17.37
CA ILE A 221 -6.91 -3.40 17.50
C ILE A 221 -7.43 -3.97 18.85
N ASP A 222 -6.56 -4.10 19.85
CA ASP A 222 -6.84 -4.63 21.18
C ASP A 222 -7.40 -6.07 21.17
N ASN A 223 -7.03 -6.86 20.16
CA ASN A 223 -7.47 -8.25 20.04
C ASN A 223 -6.32 -9.20 19.63
N PRO A 224 -5.30 -9.41 20.47
CA PRO A 224 -4.08 -10.17 20.12
C PRO A 224 -4.33 -11.64 19.77
N ARG A 225 -5.49 -12.20 20.17
CA ARG A 225 -5.87 -13.58 19.84
C ARG A 225 -6.54 -13.71 18.46
N ALA A 226 -6.97 -12.61 17.86
CA ALA A 226 -7.73 -12.60 16.60
C ALA A 226 -6.87 -12.64 15.33
N VAL A 227 -5.62 -13.10 15.38
CA VAL A 227 -4.65 -13.03 14.25
C VAL A 227 -5.22 -13.61 12.94
N ARG A 228 -5.94 -14.74 13.00
CA ARG A 228 -6.57 -15.33 11.80
C ARG A 228 -7.71 -14.46 11.25
N ALA A 229 -8.56 -13.91 12.12
CA ALA A 229 -9.64 -13.03 11.73
C ALA A 229 -9.10 -11.71 11.14
N VAL A 230 -8.02 -11.18 11.73
CA VAL A 230 -7.27 -10.03 11.19
C VAL A 230 -6.72 -10.34 9.80
N GLY A 231 -6.09 -11.50 9.61
CA GLY A 231 -5.60 -11.93 8.29
C GLY A 231 -6.72 -12.01 7.24
N THR A 232 -7.88 -12.53 7.63
CA THR A 232 -9.08 -12.56 6.76
C THR A 232 -9.56 -11.15 6.44
N ALA A 233 -9.60 -10.24 7.42
CA ALA A 233 -10.02 -8.85 7.22
C ALA A 233 -9.05 -8.10 6.30
N VAL A 234 -7.73 -8.30 6.47
CA VAL A 234 -6.68 -7.75 5.59
C VAL A 234 -6.87 -8.25 4.16
N GLY A 235 -7.11 -9.55 3.96
CA GLY A 235 -7.36 -10.14 2.63
C GLY A 235 -8.67 -9.70 1.97
N LYS A 236 -9.64 -9.23 2.77
CA LYS A 236 -10.92 -8.69 2.29
C LYS A 236 -10.92 -7.18 2.06
N ASN A 237 -9.75 -6.52 2.18
CA ASN A 237 -9.64 -5.10 1.88
C ASN A 237 -10.12 -4.79 0.46
N PRO A 238 -11.15 -3.94 0.28
CA PRO A 238 -11.67 -3.59 -1.05
C PRO A 238 -10.88 -2.47 -1.72
N MET A 239 -10.06 -1.72 -0.98
CA MET A 239 -9.36 -0.52 -1.46
C MET A 239 -7.85 -0.72 -1.35
N SER A 240 -7.32 -1.69 -2.11
CA SER A 240 -5.89 -1.98 -2.15
C SER A 240 -5.09 -0.73 -2.51
N TRP A 241 -3.86 -0.61 -2.04
CA TRP A 241 -3.03 0.58 -2.14
C TRP A 241 -3.46 1.71 -1.21
N LEU A 242 -4.69 2.21 -1.29
CA LEU A 242 -5.20 3.26 -0.40
C LEU A 242 -5.27 2.81 1.06
N ILE A 243 -5.80 1.61 1.30
CA ILE A 243 -5.68 0.91 2.59
C ILE A 243 -4.52 -0.07 2.46
N PRO A 244 -3.38 0.17 3.10
CA PRO A 244 -2.11 -0.48 2.73
C PRO A 244 -1.98 -1.92 3.27
N CYS A 245 -2.85 -2.82 2.82
CA CYS A 245 -2.79 -4.24 3.16
C CYS A 245 -1.50 -4.93 2.67
N HIS A 246 -0.83 -4.36 1.66
CA HIS A 246 0.47 -4.82 1.18
C HIS A 246 1.58 -4.65 2.22
N ARG A 247 1.46 -3.74 3.20
CA ARG A 247 2.43 -3.52 4.29
C ARG A 247 2.36 -4.58 5.39
N VAL A 248 1.41 -5.54 5.33
CA VAL A 248 1.29 -6.61 6.35
C VAL A 248 2.04 -7.86 5.89
N LEU A 249 3.02 -8.30 6.68
CA LEU A 249 3.89 -9.45 6.41
C LEU A 249 3.64 -10.58 7.41
N ARG A 250 4.17 -11.78 7.13
CA ARG A 250 4.21 -12.86 8.12
C ARG A 250 5.25 -12.56 9.19
N LYS A 251 5.09 -13.12 10.39
CA LYS A 251 6.00 -12.93 11.53
C LYS A 251 7.47 -13.28 11.20
N GLY A 252 7.71 -14.19 10.24
CA GLY A 252 9.07 -14.53 9.76
C GLY A 252 9.67 -13.54 8.76
N GLY A 253 8.93 -12.50 8.37
CA GLY A 253 9.35 -11.55 7.32
C GLY A 253 8.96 -11.97 5.91
N ASP A 254 8.30 -13.13 5.73
CA ASP A 254 7.80 -13.56 4.43
C ASP A 254 6.68 -12.63 3.96
N ILE A 255 6.66 -12.34 2.66
CA ILE A 255 5.64 -11.47 2.05
C ILE A 255 4.22 -12.01 2.27
N GLY A 256 4.06 -13.33 2.28
CA GLY A 256 2.75 -13.97 2.38
C GLY A 256 1.91 -13.79 1.11
N GLY A 257 0.65 -14.20 1.18
CA GLY A 257 -0.30 -14.03 0.07
C GLY A 257 -0.75 -12.58 -0.10
N TYR A 258 -1.29 -12.30 -1.28
CA TYR A 258 -1.96 -11.03 -1.60
C TYR A 258 -3.13 -11.30 -2.54
N HIS A 259 -4.26 -10.63 -2.32
CA HIS A 259 -5.49 -10.93 -3.05
C HIS A 259 -5.34 -10.69 -4.57
N TRP A 260 -4.61 -9.64 -4.94
CA TRP A 260 -4.37 -9.24 -6.34
C TRP A 260 -3.03 -9.76 -6.90
N GLY A 261 -2.44 -10.79 -6.29
CA GLY A 261 -1.17 -11.37 -6.70
C GLY A 261 0.04 -10.88 -5.90
N VAL A 262 0.93 -11.81 -5.59
CA VAL A 262 2.16 -11.50 -4.84
C VAL A 262 3.08 -10.54 -5.60
N PRO A 263 3.22 -10.60 -6.94
CA PRO A 263 4.01 -9.63 -7.71
C PRO A 263 3.55 -8.20 -7.51
N VAL A 264 2.24 -7.94 -7.49
CA VAL A 264 1.69 -6.61 -7.23
C VAL A 264 2.06 -6.10 -5.84
N LYS A 265 1.97 -6.97 -4.82
CA LYS A 265 2.38 -6.63 -3.45
C LYS A 265 3.86 -6.25 -3.36
N ARG A 266 4.73 -7.02 -4.01
CA ARG A 266 6.17 -6.75 -4.07
C ARG A 266 6.48 -5.43 -4.75
N ALA A 267 5.81 -5.16 -5.87
CA ALA A 267 5.95 -3.91 -6.60
C ALA A 267 5.56 -2.70 -5.73
N MET A 268 4.46 -2.80 -4.97
CA MET A 268 4.02 -1.76 -4.04
C MET A 268 5.05 -1.50 -2.94
N LEU A 269 5.54 -2.55 -2.28
CA LEU A 269 6.56 -2.44 -1.22
C LEU A 269 7.87 -1.84 -1.74
N ALA A 270 8.32 -2.27 -2.92
CA ALA A 270 9.51 -1.73 -3.55
C ALA A 270 9.35 -0.26 -3.96
N PHE A 271 8.17 0.11 -4.48
CA PHE A 271 7.85 1.48 -4.85
C PHE A 271 7.88 2.42 -3.63
N GLU A 272 7.32 1.99 -2.49
CA GLU A 272 7.34 2.77 -1.25
C GLU A 272 8.74 2.88 -0.65
N ALA A 273 9.48 1.78 -0.56
CA ALA A 273 10.84 1.78 -0.03
C ALA A 273 11.76 2.70 -0.83
N ALA A 274 11.63 2.69 -2.15
CA ALA A 274 12.42 3.54 -3.04
C ALA A 274 12.15 5.03 -2.84
N ARG A 275 10.89 5.40 -2.55
CA ARG A 275 10.50 6.80 -2.29
C ARG A 275 10.95 7.27 -0.91
N ASP A 276 10.87 6.42 0.08
CA ASP A 276 11.32 6.71 1.44
C ASP A 276 12.82 6.99 1.47
N ASP A 277 13.62 6.19 0.76
CA ASP A 277 15.06 6.37 0.63
C ASP A 277 15.48 7.60 -0.20
N SER A 278 14.59 8.13 -1.05
CA SER A 278 14.86 9.33 -1.86
C SER A 278 14.38 10.62 -1.21
N ALA A 279 13.63 10.52 -0.11
CA ALA A 279 13.30 11.68 0.71
C ALA A 279 14.58 12.17 1.41
N PRO A 280 14.89 13.50 1.40
CA PRO A 280 16.00 14.01 2.20
C PRO A 280 15.77 13.60 3.66
N GLU A 281 16.85 13.12 4.31
CA GLU A 281 16.80 12.81 5.75
C GLU A 281 16.14 14.01 6.46
N LYS A 282 14.95 13.81 6.97
CA LYS A 282 14.38 14.76 7.92
C LYS A 282 15.29 14.66 9.13
N GLU A 283 16.13 15.67 9.36
CA GLU A 283 16.83 15.83 10.62
C GLU A 283 15.81 15.55 11.73
N ALA A 284 16.08 14.48 12.48
CA ALA A 284 15.33 14.18 13.68
C ALA A 284 15.62 15.31 14.65
N ASP A 285 14.72 16.29 14.71
CA ASP A 285 14.72 17.33 15.71
C ASP A 285 14.38 16.68 17.07
N PHE A 286 15.39 16.02 17.64
CA PHE A 286 15.36 15.62 19.03
C PHE A 286 15.67 16.87 19.85
N PRO A 287 14.73 17.37 20.66
CA PRO A 287 15.05 18.43 21.58
C PRO A 287 16.19 17.97 22.47
N ALA A 288 17.30 18.70 22.44
CA ALA A 288 18.44 18.46 23.33
C ALA A 288 17.93 18.46 24.78
N VAL A 289 18.05 17.33 25.46
CA VAL A 289 17.82 17.24 26.90
C VAL A 289 18.97 17.99 27.56
N THR A 290 18.78 19.29 27.83
CA THR A 290 19.67 20.04 28.70
C THR A 290 19.42 19.56 30.12
N GLY A 291 20.24 18.60 30.54
CA GLY A 291 20.35 18.22 31.94
C GLY A 291 21.07 19.32 32.71
N GLU A 292 20.35 20.22 33.33
CA GLU A 292 20.90 21.03 34.42
C GLU A 292 21.02 20.14 35.65
N ALA A 293 22.27 19.79 36.00
CA ALA A 293 22.61 19.19 37.29
C ALA A 293 22.56 20.30 38.35
N GLU A 294 21.52 20.33 39.17
CA GLU A 294 21.53 21.12 40.42
C GLU A 294 22.51 20.47 41.41
N GLU A 295 23.69 21.09 41.54
CA GLU A 295 24.58 20.90 42.68
C GLU A 295 23.94 21.52 43.95
N THR A 296 23.29 20.73 44.75
CA THR A 296 22.93 21.13 46.14
C THR A 296 24.16 21.04 47.01
N GLY A 297 24.81 22.19 47.19
CA GLY A 297 25.88 22.35 48.18
C GLY A 297 25.37 22.12 49.61
N ARG A 298 25.95 21.14 50.25
CA ARG A 298 25.92 21.04 51.72
C ARG A 298 26.82 22.12 52.31
N GLN A 299 26.25 23.05 53.04
CA GLN A 299 26.98 23.82 54.04
C GLN A 299 26.60 23.36 55.45
N THR A 300 27.61 22.93 56.17
CA THR A 300 27.64 22.64 57.58
C THR A 300 27.64 23.93 58.40
N ALA A 301 26.81 24.04 59.44
CA ALA A 301 27.09 24.59 60.75
C ALA A 301 26.01 24.13 61.74
#